data_74566f951a283e80bb267a0b70f4181d
#
_entry.id   74566f951a283e80bb267a0b70f4181d
#
_cell.length_a   1.000
_cell.length_b   1.000
_cell.length_c   1.000
_cell.angle_alpha   90.00
_cell.angle_beta   90.00
_cell.angle_gamma   90.00
#
_symmetry.space_group_name_H-M   'P 1'
#
loop_
_entity.id
_entity.type
_entity.pdbx_description
1 polymer ?
#
loop_
_entity_poly.entity_id
_entity_poly.type
_entity_poly.pdbx_seq_one_letter_code
_entity_poly.pdbx_strand_id
1 'polypeptide(L)'
;WAGVPKKHRDTTFLSRVDIELINEQIKLFYSAQDVVTITFDEDSFTIIEYVPLGLNDKTSFYPLEKQTIYFHDNGYYKIDREFLFQPPEFNRKMLFHIYNSNISLLDKLQKGLSLTEREQKDLENLPSTFMICYLNGFEDAKQKLIDAKLLLKPHTSVYLSFKEALRILRKMKYDVQ
;
A
#
# COMPACT_ATOMS: atom_id res chain seq x y z
N TRP A 1 11.35 -27.33 -4.40
CA TRP A 1 11.75 -26.04 -5.02
C TRP A 1 11.47 -26.15 -6.51
N ALA A 2 10.33 -25.69 -6.98
CA ALA A 2 10.16 -25.40 -8.40
C ALA A 2 10.98 -24.11 -8.62
N GLY A 3 12.18 -24.25 -9.15
CA GLY A 3 13.14 -23.18 -9.25
C GLY A 3 12.57 -21.98 -10.02
N VAL A 4 12.55 -20.85 -9.39
CA VAL A 4 12.44 -19.59 -10.10
C VAL A 4 13.70 -19.46 -10.94
N PRO A 5 13.60 -19.38 -12.28
CA PRO A 5 14.77 -19.30 -13.12
C PRO A 5 15.60 -18.06 -12.75
N LYS A 6 16.91 -18.20 -12.59
CA LYS A 6 17.87 -17.14 -12.26
C LYS A 6 17.86 -15.92 -13.21
N LYS A 7 16.98 -15.86 -14.20
CA LYS A 7 16.97 -14.84 -15.26
C LYS A 7 15.69 -13.99 -15.37
N HIS A 8 14.69 -14.22 -14.56
CA HIS A 8 13.49 -13.40 -14.63
C HIS A 8 13.39 -12.56 -13.37
N ARG A 9 13.60 -11.25 -13.51
CA ARG A 9 13.02 -10.24 -12.62
C ARG A 9 11.52 -10.23 -12.88
N ASP A 10 10.84 -11.28 -12.47
CA ASP A 10 9.41 -11.35 -12.60
C ASP A 10 8.81 -10.54 -11.45
N THR A 11 8.23 -9.42 -11.84
CA THR A 11 7.28 -8.71 -10.98
C THR A 11 6.06 -9.60 -10.90
N THR A 12 6.05 -10.51 -9.96
CA THR A 12 4.92 -11.38 -9.72
C THR A 12 4.02 -10.63 -8.77
N PHE A 13 2.76 -10.45 -9.17
CA PHE A 13 1.71 -9.95 -8.29
C PHE A 13 1.44 -11.00 -7.22
N LEU A 14 2.11 -10.87 -6.10
CA LEU A 14 2.00 -11.79 -4.97
C LEU A 14 1.39 -11.05 -3.81
N SER A 15 0.51 -11.71 -3.18
CA SER A 15 -0.30 -11.15 -2.17
C SER A 15 0.31 -11.13 -0.78
N ARG A 16 1.06 -12.04 -0.36
CA ARG A 16 1.90 -12.08 0.85
C ARG A 16 2.87 -13.22 0.67
N VAL A 17 4.11 -13.01 1.02
CA VAL A 17 5.10 -14.07 1.03
C VAL A 17 5.43 -14.34 2.48
N ASP A 18 5.00 -15.47 2.99
CA ASP A 18 5.52 -16.03 4.22
C ASP A 18 6.69 -16.95 3.86
N ILE A 19 7.85 -16.65 4.41
CA ILE A 19 9.08 -17.41 4.16
C ILE A 19 9.36 -18.22 5.41
N GLU A 20 9.45 -19.50 5.25
CA GLU A 20 9.82 -20.42 6.32
C GLU A 20 11.02 -21.24 5.88
N LEU A 21 12.05 -21.29 6.71
CA LEU A 21 13.21 -22.14 6.52
C LEU A 21 12.90 -23.49 7.21
N ILE A 22 12.61 -24.51 6.40
CA ILE A 22 12.35 -25.87 6.91
C ILE A 22 13.39 -26.80 6.29
N ASN A 23 14.20 -27.44 7.14
CA ASN A 23 15.19 -28.43 6.72
C ASN A 23 16.09 -27.91 5.59
N GLU A 24 16.71 -26.75 5.78
CA GLU A 24 17.59 -26.10 4.81
C GLU A 24 16.92 -25.71 3.47
N GLN A 25 15.60 -25.82 3.40
CA GLN A 25 14.83 -25.40 2.23
C GLN A 25 14.00 -24.15 2.55
N ILE A 26 14.09 -23.17 1.68
CA ILE A 26 13.24 -21.99 1.74
C ILE A 26 11.88 -22.35 1.17
N LYS A 27 10.84 -22.27 2.00
CA LYS A 27 9.46 -22.37 1.55
C LYS A 27 8.84 -21.00 1.50
N LEU A 28 8.32 -20.66 0.34
CA LEU A 28 7.59 -19.41 0.11
C LEU A 28 6.10 -19.70 0.20
N PHE A 29 5.42 -19.07 1.15
CA PHE A 29 3.98 -19.13 1.29
C PHE A 29 3.36 -17.81 0.83
N TYR A 30 2.27 -17.89 0.10
CA TYR A 30 1.58 -16.75 -0.45
C TYR A 30 0.28 -16.47 0.29
N SER A 31 -0.01 -15.23 0.53
CA SER A 31 -1.35 -14.78 0.85
C SER A 31 -1.74 -13.56 0.02
N ALA A 32 -2.98 -13.56 -0.38
CA ALA A 32 -3.50 -12.84 -1.55
C ALA A 32 -3.78 -11.33 -1.40
N GLN A 33 -2.87 -10.41 -1.11
CA GLN A 33 -3.21 -8.96 -1.15
C GLN A 33 -2.11 -7.94 -1.51
N ASP A 34 -0.83 -8.34 -1.60
CA ASP A 34 0.25 -7.36 -1.79
C ASP A 34 1.03 -7.61 -3.09
N VAL A 35 1.54 -6.56 -3.70
CA VAL A 35 2.46 -6.66 -4.83
C VAL A 35 3.87 -6.67 -4.27
N VAL A 36 4.65 -7.70 -4.59
CA VAL A 36 6.02 -7.83 -4.14
C VAL A 36 6.96 -8.17 -5.28
N THR A 37 8.21 -7.71 -5.19
CA THR A 37 9.32 -8.17 -6.01
C THR A 37 10.30 -8.92 -5.14
N ILE A 38 10.75 -10.10 -5.58
CA ILE A 38 11.75 -10.89 -4.87
C ILE A 38 12.99 -11.01 -5.74
N THR A 39 14.13 -10.69 -5.18
CA THR A 39 15.45 -10.85 -5.80
C THR A 39 16.31 -11.75 -4.94
N PHE A 40 16.97 -12.74 -5.55
CA PHE A 40 17.86 -13.66 -4.86
C PHE A 40 19.31 -13.33 -5.19
N ASP A 41 20.15 -13.30 -4.16
CA ASP A 41 21.59 -13.25 -4.22
C ASP A 41 22.17 -14.54 -3.62
N GLU A 42 23.52 -14.70 -3.61
CA GLU A 42 24.13 -15.94 -3.13
C GLU A 42 23.80 -16.25 -1.67
N ASP A 43 23.91 -15.24 -0.78
CA ASP A 43 23.75 -15.39 0.67
C ASP A 43 22.53 -14.67 1.23
N SER A 44 21.68 -14.16 0.37
CA SER A 44 20.51 -13.37 0.79
C SER A 44 19.38 -13.39 -0.24
N PHE A 45 18.23 -12.93 0.19
CA PHE A 45 17.19 -12.50 -0.75
C PHE A 45 16.53 -11.21 -0.26
N THR A 46 16.06 -10.43 -1.21
CA THR A 46 15.41 -9.15 -0.97
C THR A 46 13.95 -9.22 -1.41
N ILE A 47 13.05 -8.78 -0.54
CA ILE A 47 11.63 -8.60 -0.83
C ILE A 47 11.36 -7.09 -0.84
N ILE A 48 10.76 -6.59 -1.91
CA ILE A 48 10.23 -5.23 -1.97
C ILE A 48 8.71 -5.34 -2.04
N GLU A 49 8.06 -4.83 -1.01
CA GLU A 49 6.60 -4.69 -0.93
C GLU A 49 6.18 -3.38 -1.61
N TYR A 50 5.10 -3.42 -2.39
CA TYR A 50 4.55 -2.26 -3.07
C TYR A 50 3.15 -1.96 -2.57
N VAL A 51 2.81 -0.69 -2.52
CA VAL A 51 1.48 -0.21 -2.16
C VAL A 51 0.77 0.37 -3.38
N PRO A 52 -0.48 -0.04 -3.66
CA PRO A 52 -1.27 0.56 -4.71
C PRO A 52 -1.82 1.92 -4.26
N LEU A 53 -1.53 2.97 -5.02
CA LEU A 53 -2.11 4.29 -4.81
C LEU A 53 -3.00 4.64 -5.99
N GLY A 54 -4.28 4.82 -5.72
CA GLY A 54 -5.26 5.26 -6.71
C GLY A 54 -5.53 6.76 -6.59
N LEU A 55 -5.44 7.46 -7.70
CA LEU A 55 -5.91 8.82 -7.87
C LEU A 55 -6.70 8.90 -9.17
N ASN A 56 -7.97 9.30 -9.08
CA ASN A 56 -8.91 9.19 -10.19
C ASN A 56 -8.98 7.74 -10.72
N ASP A 57 -8.99 7.56 -12.04
CA ASP A 57 -9.09 6.25 -12.70
C ASP A 57 -7.73 5.54 -12.87
N LYS A 58 -6.67 6.02 -12.19
CA LYS A 58 -5.32 5.48 -12.32
C LYS A 58 -4.83 4.93 -11.00
N THR A 59 -4.39 3.70 -11.03
CA THR A 59 -3.67 3.07 -9.91
C THR A 59 -2.22 2.87 -10.31
N SER A 60 -1.31 3.29 -9.45
CA SER A 60 0.13 3.10 -9.58
C SER A 60 0.68 2.41 -8.35
N PHE A 61 1.72 1.62 -8.51
CA PHE A 61 2.35 0.88 -7.43
C PHE A 61 3.64 1.59 -7.00
N TYR A 62 3.77 1.83 -5.71
CA TYR A 62 4.92 2.52 -5.11
C TYR A 62 5.64 1.60 -4.14
N PRO A 63 6.98 1.55 -4.15
CA PRO A 63 7.72 0.74 -3.20
C PRO A 63 7.44 1.24 -1.77
N LEU A 64 7.09 0.32 -0.89
CA LEU A 64 6.72 0.63 0.49
C LEU A 64 7.81 0.25 1.48
N GLU A 65 8.23 -1.01 1.43
CA GLU A 65 9.21 -1.55 2.36
C GLU A 65 10.10 -2.56 1.64
N LYS A 66 11.40 -2.49 1.92
CA LYS A 66 12.39 -3.47 1.50
C LYS A 66 12.79 -4.30 2.70
N GLN A 67 12.80 -5.60 2.55
CA GLN A 67 13.33 -6.53 3.54
C GLN A 67 14.44 -7.34 2.88
N THR A 68 15.65 -7.29 3.44
CA THR A 68 16.75 -8.13 3.01
C THR A 68 17.01 -9.17 4.08
N ILE A 69 16.97 -10.43 3.71
CA ILE A 69 17.12 -11.58 4.60
C ILE A 69 18.44 -12.25 4.25
N TYR A 70 19.37 -12.23 5.19
CA TYR A 70 20.69 -12.81 5.09
C TYR A 70 20.72 -14.17 5.76
N PHE A 71 21.31 -15.16 5.12
CA PHE A 71 21.53 -16.48 5.70
C PHE A 71 22.91 -16.54 6.31
N HIS A 72 23.02 -17.18 7.46
CA HIS A 72 24.26 -17.47 8.12
C HIS A 72 24.49 -18.98 8.16
N ASP A 73 25.73 -19.43 8.07
CA ASP A 73 26.13 -20.86 8.07
C ASP A 73 25.65 -21.65 9.28
N ASN A 74 25.34 -20.96 10.37
CA ASN A 74 24.83 -21.55 11.61
C ASN A 74 23.29 -21.73 11.62
N GLY A 75 22.62 -21.52 10.49
CA GLY A 75 21.17 -21.64 10.34
C GLY A 75 20.34 -20.46 10.86
N TYR A 76 21.00 -19.43 11.42
CA TYR A 76 20.32 -18.18 11.77
C TYR A 76 20.19 -17.26 10.55
N TYR A 77 19.21 -16.38 10.59
CA TYR A 77 19.04 -15.35 9.57
C TYR A 77 18.91 -13.97 10.21
N LYS A 78 19.40 -12.97 9.50
CA LYS A 78 19.26 -11.56 9.86
C LYS A 78 18.31 -10.90 8.88
N ILE A 79 17.36 -10.09 9.39
CA ILE A 79 16.45 -9.32 8.57
C ILE A 79 16.78 -7.84 8.74
N ASP A 80 17.17 -7.20 7.65
CA ASP A 80 17.28 -5.75 7.56
C ASP A 80 16.02 -5.20 6.87
N ARG A 81 15.44 -4.13 7.44
CA ARG A 81 14.23 -3.50 6.92
C ARG A 81 14.50 -2.04 6.63
N GLU A 82 14.07 -1.62 5.44
CA GLU A 82 14.18 -0.25 4.97
C GLU A 82 12.82 0.23 4.47
N PHE A 83 12.36 1.37 4.97
CA PHE A 83 11.12 2.00 4.50
C PHE A 83 11.44 2.85 3.28
N LEU A 84 10.88 2.49 2.12
CA LEU A 84 11.20 3.09 0.82
C LEU A 84 10.17 4.11 0.35
N PHE A 85 8.98 4.15 0.95
CA PHE A 85 7.89 4.96 0.44
C PHE A 85 8.26 6.44 0.41
N GLN A 86 8.12 7.02 -0.77
CA GLN A 86 8.22 8.45 -1.00
C GLN A 86 6.89 8.94 -1.57
N PRO A 87 6.27 9.97 -0.98
CA PRO A 87 5.02 10.47 -1.48
C PRO A 87 5.21 11.02 -2.89
N PRO A 88 4.36 10.61 -3.85
CA PRO A 88 4.43 11.19 -5.18
C PRO A 88 4.06 12.67 -5.14
N GLU A 89 4.81 13.45 -5.92
CA GLU A 89 4.51 14.87 -6.13
C GLU A 89 3.41 15.02 -7.18
N PHE A 90 2.40 15.79 -6.86
CA PHE A 90 1.30 16.09 -7.74
C PHE A 90 1.09 17.58 -7.91
N ASN A 91 0.54 17.96 -9.05
CA ASN A 91 0.10 19.34 -9.26
C ASN A 91 -0.96 19.72 -8.23
N ARG A 92 -0.70 20.79 -7.45
CA ARG A 92 -1.57 21.21 -6.35
C ARG A 92 -3.00 21.56 -6.80
N LYS A 93 -3.17 22.10 -8.00
CA LYS A 93 -4.52 22.40 -8.53
C LYS A 93 -5.29 21.11 -8.81
N MET A 94 -4.60 20.10 -9.38
CA MET A 94 -5.20 18.79 -9.61
C MET A 94 -5.60 18.14 -8.29
N LEU A 95 -4.70 18.11 -7.29
CA LEU A 95 -5.02 17.57 -5.97
C LEU A 95 -6.21 18.29 -5.31
N PHE A 96 -6.28 19.61 -5.45
CA PHE A 96 -7.41 20.39 -4.92
C PHE A 96 -8.75 19.97 -5.52
N HIS A 97 -8.80 19.74 -6.82
CA HIS A 97 -10.03 19.26 -7.48
C HIS A 97 -10.41 17.86 -7.00
N ILE A 98 -9.44 16.94 -6.95
CA ILE A 98 -9.67 15.58 -6.49
C ILE A 98 -10.12 15.58 -5.03
N TYR A 99 -9.46 16.36 -4.19
CA TYR A 99 -9.80 16.51 -2.78
C TYR A 99 -11.24 16.97 -2.57
N ASN A 100 -11.66 18.05 -3.25
CA ASN A 100 -13.02 18.57 -3.14
C ASN A 100 -14.07 17.59 -3.67
N SER A 101 -13.77 16.88 -4.75
CA SER A 101 -14.65 15.82 -5.26
C SER A 101 -14.87 14.74 -4.21
N ASN A 102 -13.80 14.30 -3.52
CA ASN A 102 -13.90 13.27 -2.49
C ASN A 102 -14.58 13.76 -1.20
N ILE A 103 -14.45 15.04 -0.84
CA ILE A 103 -15.23 15.64 0.24
C ILE A 103 -16.73 15.59 -0.11
N SER A 104 -17.09 16.02 -1.31
CA SER A 104 -18.50 15.94 -1.79
C SER A 104 -19.04 14.51 -1.75
N LEU A 105 -18.19 13.53 -2.07
CA LEU A 105 -18.54 12.11 -1.98
C LEU A 105 -18.79 11.66 -0.54
N LEU A 106 -17.95 12.06 0.41
CA LEU A 106 -18.18 11.81 1.84
C LEU A 106 -19.47 12.43 2.34
N ASP A 107 -19.76 13.67 1.94
CA ASP A 107 -21.01 14.36 2.32
C ASP A 107 -22.25 13.62 1.82
N LYS A 108 -22.19 13.07 0.59
CA LYS A 108 -23.27 12.23 0.06
C LYS A 108 -23.45 10.96 0.88
N LEU A 109 -22.36 10.29 1.23
CA LEU A 109 -22.40 9.08 2.06
C LEU A 109 -22.99 9.36 3.44
N GLN A 110 -22.59 10.47 4.08
CA GLN A 110 -23.14 10.88 5.39
C GLN A 110 -24.65 11.14 5.33
N LYS A 111 -25.13 11.69 4.22
CA LYS A 111 -26.56 11.96 3.98
C LYS A 111 -27.33 10.75 3.50
N GLY A 112 -26.70 9.59 3.30
CA GLY A 112 -27.34 8.38 2.78
C GLY A 112 -27.82 8.52 1.33
N LEU A 113 -27.24 9.41 0.54
CA LEU A 113 -27.60 9.63 -0.86
C LEU A 113 -27.03 8.53 -1.76
N SER A 114 -27.76 8.22 -2.82
CA SER A 114 -27.31 7.26 -3.83
C SER A 114 -26.09 7.80 -4.57
N LEU A 115 -25.12 6.90 -4.83
CA LEU A 115 -23.92 7.19 -5.59
C LEU A 115 -24.07 6.71 -7.03
N THR A 116 -23.50 7.45 -7.96
CA THR A 116 -23.32 7.02 -9.35
C THR A 116 -22.26 5.91 -9.44
N GLU A 117 -22.22 5.16 -10.53
CA GLU A 117 -21.18 4.14 -10.75
C GLU A 117 -19.76 4.71 -10.68
N ARG A 118 -19.55 5.92 -11.18
CA ARG A 118 -18.28 6.62 -11.09
C ARG A 118 -17.89 6.92 -9.63
N GLU A 119 -18.83 7.46 -8.86
CA GLU A 119 -18.61 7.76 -7.45
C GLU A 119 -18.36 6.50 -6.62
N GLN A 120 -18.96 5.36 -6.98
CA GLN A 120 -18.65 4.08 -6.34
C GLN A 120 -17.21 3.64 -6.61
N LYS A 121 -16.69 3.84 -7.82
CA LYS A 121 -15.27 3.60 -8.14
C LYS A 121 -14.33 4.58 -7.40
N ASP A 122 -14.75 5.84 -7.25
CA ASP A 122 -13.97 6.85 -6.52
C ASP A 122 -13.83 6.48 -5.03
N LEU A 123 -14.79 5.74 -4.45
CA LEU A 123 -14.68 5.20 -3.09
C LEU A 123 -13.44 4.31 -2.89
N GLU A 124 -13.06 3.55 -3.91
CA GLU A 124 -11.91 2.64 -3.85
C GLU A 124 -10.59 3.39 -3.67
N ASN A 125 -10.57 4.66 -4.05
CA ASN A 125 -9.39 5.53 -3.99
C ASN A 125 -9.36 6.47 -2.78
N LEU A 126 -10.44 6.54 -1.99
CA LEU A 126 -10.53 7.49 -0.87
C LEU A 126 -9.32 7.44 0.08
N PRO A 127 -8.87 6.26 0.56
CA PRO A 127 -7.73 6.22 1.48
C PRO A 127 -6.45 6.76 0.86
N SER A 128 -6.18 6.40 -0.42
CA SER A 128 -5.03 6.92 -1.17
C SER A 128 -5.10 8.41 -1.35
N THR A 129 -6.27 8.92 -1.77
CA THR A 129 -6.48 10.34 -2.03
C THR A 129 -6.25 11.18 -0.80
N PHE A 130 -6.88 10.85 0.33
CA PHE A 130 -6.71 11.65 1.55
C PHE A 130 -5.30 11.54 2.12
N MET A 131 -4.67 10.36 2.06
CA MET A 131 -3.27 10.20 2.46
C MET A 131 -2.36 11.09 1.62
N ILE A 132 -2.48 11.05 0.28
CA ILE A 132 -1.65 11.84 -0.62
C ILE A 132 -1.91 13.33 -0.42
N CYS A 133 -3.17 13.75 -0.31
CA CYS A 133 -3.51 15.14 -0.05
C CYS A 133 -2.88 15.64 1.27
N TYR A 134 -2.94 14.85 2.34
CA TYR A 134 -2.29 15.18 3.59
C TYR A 134 -0.78 15.34 3.44
N LEU A 135 -0.11 14.41 2.76
CA LEU A 135 1.33 14.47 2.49
C LEU A 135 1.74 15.65 1.60
N ASN A 136 0.81 16.20 0.83
CA ASN A 136 0.99 17.41 0.02
C ASN A 136 0.44 18.70 0.68
N GLY A 137 0.24 18.68 2.00
CA GLY A 137 -0.06 19.88 2.79
C GLY A 137 -1.54 20.27 2.90
N PHE A 138 -2.47 19.34 2.68
CA PHE A 138 -3.89 19.53 2.99
C PHE A 138 -4.13 19.03 4.42
N GLU A 139 -3.99 19.90 5.39
CA GLU A 139 -3.94 19.56 6.83
C GLU A 139 -5.18 18.83 7.33
N ASP A 140 -6.36 19.16 6.83
CA ASP A 140 -7.62 18.53 7.19
C ASP A 140 -7.86 17.17 6.53
N ALA A 141 -7.05 16.80 5.52
CA ALA A 141 -7.18 15.50 4.82
C ALA A 141 -6.98 14.29 5.75
N LYS A 142 -6.17 14.43 6.80
CA LYS A 142 -6.01 13.41 7.83
C LYS A 142 -7.33 13.13 8.56
N GLN A 143 -8.04 14.18 8.98
CA GLN A 143 -9.34 14.00 9.62
C GLN A 143 -10.35 13.38 8.65
N LYS A 144 -10.32 13.78 7.37
CA LYS A 144 -11.17 13.20 6.33
C LYS A 144 -10.88 11.71 6.10
N LEU A 145 -9.62 11.29 6.20
CA LEU A 145 -9.23 9.88 6.15
C LEU A 145 -9.86 9.07 7.30
N ILE A 146 -9.88 9.64 8.50
CA ILE A 146 -10.49 9.00 9.68
C ILE A 146 -12.01 8.95 9.54
N ASP A 147 -12.62 10.06 9.13
CA ASP A 147 -14.08 10.14 8.91
C ASP A 147 -14.55 9.14 7.86
N ALA A 148 -13.82 9.04 6.74
CA ALA A 148 -14.10 8.08 5.68
C ALA A 148 -14.03 6.63 6.19
N LYS A 149 -13.04 6.30 7.02
CA LYS A 149 -12.91 4.97 7.64
C LYS A 149 -14.14 4.60 8.49
N LEU A 150 -14.73 5.59 9.18
CA LEU A 150 -15.91 5.36 10.02
C LEU A 150 -17.20 5.20 9.19
N LEU A 151 -17.27 5.87 8.05
CA LEU A 151 -18.45 5.87 7.18
C LEU A 151 -18.50 4.65 6.24
N LEU A 152 -17.35 4.17 5.79
CA LEU A 152 -17.29 3.05 4.86
C LEU A 152 -17.43 1.73 5.61
N LYS A 153 -18.35 0.89 5.11
CA LYS A 153 -18.55 -0.45 5.66
C LYS A 153 -17.31 -1.32 5.46
N PRO A 154 -17.04 -2.29 6.34
CA PRO A 154 -15.86 -3.17 6.25
C PRO A 154 -15.69 -3.92 4.92
N HIS A 155 -16.77 -4.05 4.14
CA HIS A 155 -16.81 -4.80 2.88
C HIS A 155 -16.64 -3.93 1.62
N THR A 156 -16.38 -2.63 1.78
CA THR A 156 -16.10 -1.78 0.61
C THR A 156 -14.72 -2.13 0.08
N SER A 157 -14.62 -2.53 -1.18
CA SER A 157 -13.34 -2.74 -1.84
C SER A 157 -12.59 -1.42 -1.91
N VAL A 158 -11.34 -1.42 -1.47
CA VAL A 158 -10.43 -0.27 -1.56
C VAL A 158 -9.06 -0.77 -2.00
N TYR A 159 -8.40 -0.06 -2.92
CA TYR A 159 -7.05 -0.42 -3.38
C TYR A 159 -6.04 -0.33 -2.25
N LEU A 160 -6.04 0.80 -1.54
CA LEU A 160 -5.26 0.98 -0.32
C LEU A 160 -6.19 0.95 0.88
N SER A 161 -5.98 0.04 1.83
CA SER A 161 -6.81 0.01 3.03
C SER A 161 -6.56 1.24 3.91
N PHE A 162 -7.58 1.67 4.67
CA PHE A 162 -7.45 2.75 5.65
C PHE A 162 -6.38 2.44 6.71
N LYS A 163 -6.28 1.18 7.13
CA LYS A 163 -5.26 0.72 8.09
C LYS A 163 -3.87 0.93 7.52
N GLU A 164 -3.67 0.60 6.25
CA GLU A 164 -2.39 0.72 5.59
C GLU A 164 -2.01 2.18 5.33
N ALA A 165 -2.96 3.01 4.88
CA ALA A 165 -2.74 4.45 4.75
C ALA A 165 -2.28 5.09 6.08
N LEU A 166 -2.93 4.74 7.19
CA LEU A 166 -2.54 5.20 8.52
C LEU A 166 -1.18 4.64 8.97
N ARG A 167 -0.84 3.38 8.60
CA ARG A 167 0.48 2.77 8.87
C ARG A 167 1.59 3.55 8.16
N ILE A 168 1.39 3.88 6.89
CA ILE A 168 2.34 4.66 6.07
C ILE A 168 2.59 6.03 6.72
N LEU A 169 1.52 6.75 7.05
CA LEU A 169 1.64 8.05 7.70
C LEU A 169 2.42 8.00 9.02
N ARG A 170 2.18 6.97 9.85
CA ARG A 170 2.95 6.78 11.10
C ARG A 170 4.43 6.53 10.84
N LYS A 171 4.76 5.65 9.88
CA LYS A 171 6.16 5.37 9.51
C LYS A 171 6.87 6.62 8.98
N MET A 172 6.16 7.51 8.30
CA MET A 172 6.68 8.80 7.85
C MET A 172 6.79 9.84 8.97
N LYS A 173 6.56 9.45 10.24
CA LYS A 173 6.58 10.34 11.42
C LYS A 173 5.53 11.46 11.38
N TYR A 174 4.48 11.31 10.61
CA TYR A 174 3.31 12.15 10.72
C TYR A 174 2.49 11.66 11.91
N ASP A 175 2.28 12.53 12.89
CA ASP A 175 1.53 12.21 14.10
C ASP A 175 0.07 11.88 13.74
N VAL A 176 -0.26 10.60 13.78
CA VAL A 176 -1.59 10.07 13.52
C VAL A 176 -2.09 9.47 14.82
N GLN A 177 -2.61 10.32 15.68
CA GLN A 177 -3.36 9.88 16.87
C GLN A 177 -4.72 9.34 16.49
#